data_1345b0a9bbab9c39d533f53eea15a357
#
_entry.id   1345b0a9bbab9c39d533f53eea15a357
#
_cell.length_a   1.000
_cell.length_b   1.000
_cell.length_c   1.000
_cell.angle_alpha   90.00
_cell.angle_beta   90.00
_cell.angle_gamma   90.00
#
_symmetry.space_group_name_H-M   'P 1'
#
loop_
_entity.id
_entity.type
_entity.pdbx_description
1 polymer ?
#
loop_
_entity_poly.entity_id
_entity_poly.type
_entity_poly.pdbx_seq_one_letter_code
_entity_poly.pdbx_strand_id
1 'polypeptide(L)'
;MAHRTSGATAVVVALGLVFTHSSAFAEIALTQVEIKLERMSGGGCSHCGGFSKSYDVVIRGDGTIEYRDAGEPDHVSVRSVSTDDVIALANEFIAAGFLEARDSYRGKFGLVRQGNGVLLKSYGPKSDAPEIRLMVRIGERVKRVSLVEDYPEALGSLPALVDRMGGPNVWVGRSSGW
;
A
#
# COMPACT_ATOMS: atom_id res chain seq x y z
N MET A 1 14.29 83.47 -27.49
CA MET A 1 14.06 82.83 -26.18
C MET A 1 13.75 81.38 -26.40
N ALA A 2 14.68 80.49 -26.12
CA ALA A 2 14.53 79.06 -26.32
C ALA A 2 14.57 78.36 -24.96
N HIS A 3 13.45 77.75 -24.58
CA HIS A 3 13.36 76.89 -23.38
C HIS A 3 13.81 75.47 -23.71
N ARG A 4 14.90 75.03 -23.05
CA ARG A 4 15.32 73.64 -22.99
C ARG A 4 14.61 72.93 -21.83
N THR A 5 13.78 71.98 -22.12
CA THR A 5 13.23 71.06 -21.13
C THR A 5 14.15 69.81 -21.04
N SER A 6 14.76 69.63 -19.85
CA SER A 6 15.59 68.52 -19.52
C SER A 6 14.66 67.33 -19.04
N GLY A 7 14.59 66.26 -19.80
CA GLY A 7 13.86 65.03 -19.40
C GLY A 7 14.77 64.14 -18.56
N ALA A 8 14.40 63.92 -17.31
CA ALA A 8 15.06 62.96 -16.46
C ALA A 8 14.46 61.54 -16.70
N THR A 9 15.28 60.62 -17.19
CA THR A 9 14.90 59.22 -17.39
C THR A 9 15.13 58.47 -16.07
N ALA A 10 14.03 58.09 -15.44
CA ALA A 10 14.09 57.23 -14.25
C ALA A 10 14.27 55.75 -14.69
N VAL A 11 15.41 55.16 -14.33
CA VAL A 11 15.67 53.71 -14.51
C VAL A 11 15.10 52.99 -13.30
N VAL A 12 14.00 52.24 -13.50
CA VAL A 12 13.45 51.34 -12.49
C VAL A 12 14.18 50.02 -12.57
N VAL A 13 15.07 49.74 -11.62
CA VAL A 13 15.70 48.41 -11.44
C VAL A 13 14.73 47.54 -10.68
N ALA A 14 14.04 46.64 -11.38
CA ALA A 14 13.24 45.60 -10.77
C ALA A 14 14.17 44.51 -10.22
N LEU A 15 14.37 44.48 -8.90
CA LEU A 15 15.03 43.37 -8.22
C LEU A 15 14.05 42.18 -8.22
N GLY A 16 14.25 41.25 -9.14
CA GLY A 16 13.55 39.96 -9.14
C GLY A 16 14.04 39.07 -7.99
N LEU A 17 13.28 38.99 -6.92
CA LEU A 17 13.47 37.96 -5.88
C LEU A 17 13.12 36.61 -6.45
N VAL A 18 14.14 35.83 -6.85
CA VAL A 18 14.00 34.41 -7.21
C VAL A 18 13.86 33.62 -5.90
N PHE A 19 12.63 33.32 -5.51
CA PHE A 19 12.37 32.36 -4.46
C PHE A 19 12.69 30.96 -4.98
N THR A 20 13.89 30.47 -4.70
CA THR A 20 14.22 29.05 -4.85
C THR A 20 13.50 28.31 -3.74
N HIS A 21 12.34 27.69 -4.06
CA HIS A 21 11.71 26.72 -3.18
C HIS A 21 12.60 25.47 -3.17
N SER A 22 13.58 25.41 -2.28
CA SER A 22 14.22 24.16 -1.91
C SER A 22 13.18 23.35 -1.16
N SER A 23 12.51 22.43 -1.87
CA SER A 23 11.77 21.36 -1.22
C SER A 23 12.79 20.47 -0.52
N ALA A 24 13.10 20.78 0.74
CA ALA A 24 13.87 19.90 1.58
C ALA A 24 13.00 18.64 1.78
N PHE A 25 13.31 17.56 1.07
CA PHE A 25 12.74 16.26 1.36
C PHE A 25 13.20 15.89 2.76
N ALA A 26 12.25 15.77 3.69
CA ALA A 26 12.56 15.29 5.02
C ALA A 26 13.08 13.84 4.92
N GLU A 27 14.22 13.58 5.51
CA GLU A 27 14.77 12.23 5.63
C GLU A 27 13.82 11.39 6.51
N ILE A 28 13.40 10.25 6.00
CA ILE A 28 12.53 9.31 6.73
C ILE A 28 13.41 8.21 7.33
N ALA A 29 13.38 8.07 8.65
CA ALA A 29 14.12 7.00 9.30
C ALA A 29 13.56 5.61 8.90
N LEU A 30 14.44 4.62 8.71
CA LEU A 30 14.06 3.24 8.38
C LEU A 30 13.04 2.65 9.36
N THR A 31 13.14 3.00 10.65
CA THR A 31 12.17 2.57 11.68
C THR A 31 10.74 3.10 11.45
N GLN A 32 10.58 4.06 10.57
CA GLN A 32 9.28 4.62 10.18
C GLN A 32 8.73 4.01 8.88
N VAL A 33 9.39 2.99 8.34
CA VAL A 33 8.89 2.20 7.20
C VAL A 33 8.35 0.87 7.71
N GLU A 34 7.10 0.55 7.34
CA GLU A 34 6.46 -0.72 7.68
C GLU A 34 5.50 -1.13 6.58
N ILE A 35 5.55 -2.40 6.20
CA ILE A 35 4.61 -3.02 5.27
C ILE A 35 3.95 -4.18 5.98
N LYS A 36 2.61 -4.24 5.97
CA LYS A 36 1.85 -5.32 6.58
C LYS A 36 0.91 -5.96 5.56
N LEU A 37 0.88 -7.29 5.56
CA LEU A 37 -0.09 -8.10 4.85
C LEU A 37 -0.87 -8.93 5.88
N GLU A 38 -2.19 -8.88 5.82
CA GLU A 38 -3.10 -9.78 6.53
C GLU A 38 -3.87 -10.57 5.49
N ARG A 39 -3.78 -11.90 5.55
CA ARG A 39 -4.64 -12.79 4.77
C ARG A 39 -5.67 -13.42 5.68
N MET A 40 -6.93 -13.20 5.36
CA MET A 40 -8.05 -13.81 6.07
C MET A 40 -8.71 -14.81 5.15
N SER A 41 -8.78 -16.07 5.58
CA SER A 41 -9.59 -17.08 4.89
C SER A 41 -11.05 -16.67 5.00
N GLY A 42 -11.78 -16.79 3.89
CA GLY A 42 -13.23 -16.67 3.92
C GLY A 42 -13.86 -17.72 4.84
N GLY A 43 -14.90 -17.34 5.58
CA GLY A 43 -15.50 -18.18 6.59
C GLY A 43 -16.17 -19.44 6.00
N GLY A 44 -15.86 -20.59 6.55
CA GLY A 44 -16.84 -21.63 6.72
C GLY A 44 -16.84 -22.83 5.79
N CYS A 45 -15.86 -23.04 4.91
CA CYS A 45 -15.82 -24.34 4.22
C CYS A 45 -14.48 -25.06 4.42
N SER A 46 -14.38 -25.81 5.50
CA SER A 46 -13.23 -26.70 5.77
C SER A 46 -13.04 -27.81 4.70
N HIS A 47 -14.01 -27.95 3.80
CA HIS A 47 -14.03 -28.99 2.76
C HIS A 47 -13.89 -28.42 1.33
N CYS A 48 -13.90 -27.11 1.14
CA CYS A 48 -13.74 -26.50 -0.18
C CYS A 48 -12.25 -26.36 -0.52
N GLY A 49 -11.62 -27.50 -0.75
CA GLY A 49 -10.24 -27.72 -1.16
C GLY A 49 -9.45 -26.48 -1.56
N GLY A 50 -8.59 -26.01 -0.69
CA GLY A 50 -7.54 -25.09 -1.08
C GLY A 50 -7.56 -23.73 -0.44
N PHE A 51 -7.81 -23.60 0.86
CA PHE A 51 -7.62 -22.32 1.49
C PHE A 51 -6.67 -22.35 2.62
N SER A 52 -5.74 -21.66 2.25
CA SER A 52 -4.70 -20.97 2.95
C SER A 52 -5.17 -20.58 4.34
N LYS A 53 -4.45 -21.06 5.31
CA LYS A 53 -4.48 -20.58 6.67
C LYS A 53 -4.47 -19.05 6.65
N SER A 54 -5.25 -18.43 7.51
CA SER A 54 -5.14 -17.00 7.76
C SER A 54 -3.78 -16.73 8.40
N TYR A 55 -3.13 -15.65 8.00
CA TYR A 55 -1.83 -15.26 8.55
C TYR A 55 -1.55 -13.78 8.38
N ASP A 56 -0.60 -13.29 9.16
CA ASP A 56 -0.06 -11.95 9.07
C ASP A 56 1.42 -11.96 8.76
N VAL A 57 1.86 -11.02 7.93
CA VAL A 57 3.27 -10.71 7.69
C VAL A 57 3.50 -9.24 7.98
N VAL A 58 4.49 -8.92 8.81
CA VAL A 58 4.96 -7.55 9.07
C VAL A 58 6.41 -7.44 8.65
N ILE A 59 6.71 -6.50 7.76
CA ILE A 59 8.06 -6.19 7.28
C ILE A 59 8.40 -4.78 7.74
N ARG A 60 9.49 -4.63 8.49
CA ARG A 60 9.96 -3.33 8.97
C ARG A 60 11.14 -2.84 8.16
N GLY A 61 11.31 -1.52 8.10
CA GLY A 61 12.38 -0.88 7.36
C GLY A 61 13.79 -1.26 7.80
N ASP A 62 13.96 -1.76 9.04
CA ASP A 62 15.22 -2.31 9.54
C ASP A 62 15.55 -3.72 8.99
N GLY A 63 14.67 -4.26 8.14
CA GLY A 63 14.81 -5.60 7.55
C GLY A 63 14.19 -6.72 8.38
N THR A 64 13.59 -6.43 9.53
CA THR A 64 12.90 -7.45 10.35
C THR A 64 11.60 -7.86 9.70
N ILE A 65 11.38 -9.18 9.56
CA ILE A 65 10.13 -9.77 9.09
C ILE A 65 9.55 -10.65 10.20
N GLU A 66 8.29 -10.39 10.56
CA GLU A 66 7.50 -11.23 11.46
C GLU A 66 6.39 -11.93 10.67
N TYR A 67 6.21 -13.21 10.93
CA TYR A 67 5.12 -14.03 10.41
C TYR A 67 4.33 -14.63 11.57
N ARG A 68 3.01 -14.58 11.49
CA ARG A 68 2.08 -15.19 12.45
C ARG A 68 1.03 -15.99 11.71
N ASP A 69 0.91 -17.27 12.04
CA ASP A 69 -0.21 -18.11 11.60
C ASP A 69 -1.41 -17.85 12.54
N ALA A 70 -2.59 -17.64 11.99
CA ALA A 70 -3.79 -17.43 12.81
C ALA A 70 -4.21 -18.66 13.60
N GLY A 71 -3.77 -19.86 13.21
CA GLY A 71 -3.96 -21.10 13.96
C GLY A 71 -3.03 -21.21 15.18
N GLU A 72 -1.94 -20.46 15.20
CA GLU A 72 -0.95 -20.44 16.26
C GLU A 72 -0.57 -18.98 16.63
N PRO A 73 -1.51 -18.16 17.15
CA PRO A 73 -1.32 -16.72 17.29
C PRO A 73 -0.19 -16.33 18.25
N ASP A 74 0.15 -17.20 19.20
CA ASP A 74 1.23 -16.97 20.16
C ASP A 74 2.61 -17.30 19.57
N HIS A 75 2.65 -17.99 18.42
CA HIS A 75 3.90 -18.32 17.75
C HIS A 75 4.23 -17.27 16.69
N VAL A 76 5.33 -16.54 16.91
CA VAL A 76 5.84 -15.55 15.96
C VAL A 76 7.16 -16.06 15.40
N SER A 77 7.19 -16.28 14.09
CA SER A 77 8.43 -16.58 13.38
C SER A 77 9.09 -15.27 12.94
N VAL A 78 10.40 -15.14 13.17
CA VAL A 78 11.15 -13.92 12.85
C VAL A 78 12.33 -14.26 11.94
N ARG A 79 12.56 -13.41 10.93
CA ARG A 79 13.75 -13.47 10.06
C ARG A 79 14.20 -12.05 9.69
N SER A 80 15.35 -11.95 9.06
CA SER A 80 15.85 -10.68 8.53
C SER A 80 16.11 -10.77 7.04
N VAL A 81 15.94 -9.63 6.36
CA VAL A 81 16.34 -9.37 4.98
C VAL A 81 17.17 -8.08 4.96
N SER A 82 17.73 -7.72 3.81
CA SER A 82 18.41 -6.44 3.69
C SER A 82 17.43 -5.27 3.73
N THR A 83 17.85 -4.13 4.24
CA THR A 83 17.08 -2.88 4.19
C THR A 83 16.78 -2.45 2.76
N ASP A 84 17.70 -2.74 1.83
CA ASP A 84 17.53 -2.44 0.40
C ASP A 84 16.38 -3.25 -0.21
N ASP A 85 16.20 -4.50 0.20
CA ASP A 85 15.07 -5.33 -0.24
C ASP A 85 13.73 -4.75 0.27
N VAL A 86 13.70 -4.23 1.50
CA VAL A 86 12.50 -3.58 2.06
C VAL A 86 12.19 -2.28 1.33
N ILE A 87 13.21 -1.48 1.01
CA ILE A 87 13.05 -0.24 0.23
C ILE A 87 12.55 -0.57 -1.18
N ALA A 88 13.12 -1.59 -1.82
CA ALA A 88 12.67 -2.06 -3.13
C ALA A 88 11.19 -2.46 -3.09
N LEU A 89 10.78 -3.25 -2.08
CA LEU A 89 9.38 -3.62 -1.90
C LEU A 89 8.48 -2.38 -1.68
N ALA A 90 8.90 -1.43 -0.84
CA ALA A 90 8.13 -0.20 -0.61
C ALA A 90 7.95 0.61 -1.91
N ASN A 91 8.97 0.65 -2.77
CA ASN A 91 8.91 1.30 -4.07
C ASN A 91 7.91 0.59 -5.01
N GLU A 92 7.80 -0.75 -4.98
CA GLU A 92 6.78 -1.48 -5.73
C GLU A 92 5.35 -1.05 -5.30
N PHE A 93 5.11 -0.85 -4.00
CA PHE A 93 3.83 -0.33 -3.51
C PHE A 93 3.55 1.07 -4.03
N ILE A 94 4.55 1.96 -4.04
CA ILE A 94 4.42 3.32 -4.56
C ILE A 94 4.14 3.28 -6.07
N ALA A 95 4.90 2.48 -6.84
CA ALA A 95 4.75 2.34 -8.28
C ALA A 95 3.38 1.76 -8.67
N ALA A 96 2.82 0.86 -7.86
CA ALA A 96 1.48 0.33 -8.05
C ALA A 96 0.35 1.35 -7.75
N GLY A 97 0.68 2.57 -7.30
CA GLY A 97 -0.31 3.59 -6.91
C GLY A 97 -1.02 3.27 -5.59
N PHE A 98 -0.40 2.48 -4.71
CA PHE A 98 -1.01 2.04 -3.46
C PHE A 98 -1.41 3.20 -2.54
N LEU A 99 -0.60 4.25 -2.49
CA LEU A 99 -0.85 5.41 -1.61
C LEU A 99 -2.09 6.22 -2.03
N GLU A 100 -2.46 6.17 -3.30
CA GLU A 100 -3.61 6.84 -3.93
C GLU A 100 -4.82 5.91 -4.10
N ALA A 101 -4.65 4.61 -3.82
CA ALA A 101 -5.69 3.60 -3.98
C ALA A 101 -6.90 3.88 -3.06
N ARG A 102 -8.06 3.33 -3.40
CA ARG A 102 -9.22 3.32 -2.51
C ARG A 102 -8.93 2.46 -1.27
N ASP A 103 -9.56 2.77 -0.15
CA ASP A 103 -9.36 2.01 1.08
C ASP A 103 -9.97 0.60 1.02
N SER A 104 -10.90 0.37 0.11
CA SER A 104 -11.54 -0.93 -0.03
C SER A 104 -12.02 -1.20 -1.46
N TYR A 105 -11.84 -2.45 -1.89
CA TYR A 105 -12.32 -3.03 -3.14
C TYR A 105 -13.19 -4.25 -2.79
N ARG A 106 -14.50 -4.03 -2.63
CA ARG A 106 -15.46 -5.04 -2.13
C ARG A 106 -16.62 -5.31 -3.09
N GLY A 107 -16.37 -5.33 -4.39
CA GLY A 107 -17.38 -5.68 -5.38
C GLY A 107 -17.77 -4.57 -6.33
N LYS A 108 -18.60 -4.91 -7.29
CA LYS A 108 -19.05 -4.05 -8.37
C LYS A 108 -20.43 -3.49 -8.10
N PHE A 109 -20.66 -2.28 -8.60
CA PHE A 109 -22.00 -1.78 -8.78
C PHE A 109 -22.36 -1.88 -10.26
N GLY A 110 -23.57 -2.32 -10.56
CA GLY A 110 -24.07 -2.39 -11.92
C GLY A 110 -25.50 -1.89 -11.99
N LEU A 111 -25.86 -1.29 -13.14
CA LEU A 111 -27.25 -0.95 -13.43
C LEU A 111 -27.96 -2.17 -14.01
N VAL A 112 -29.04 -2.58 -13.40
CA VAL A 112 -29.91 -3.66 -13.88
C VAL A 112 -31.25 -3.07 -14.27
N ARG A 113 -31.74 -3.42 -15.46
CA ARG A 113 -33.07 -2.99 -15.90
C ARG A 113 -34.13 -3.68 -15.04
N GLN A 114 -35.05 -2.86 -14.49
CA GLN A 114 -36.18 -3.35 -13.71
C GLN A 114 -37.47 -2.61 -14.17
N GLY A 115 -38.32 -3.33 -14.87
CA GLY A 115 -39.49 -2.73 -15.50
C GLY A 115 -39.10 -1.61 -16.46
N ASN A 116 -39.65 -0.41 -16.27
CA ASN A 116 -39.36 0.77 -17.08
C ASN A 116 -38.18 1.62 -16.56
N GLY A 117 -37.50 1.17 -15.50
CA GLY A 117 -36.37 1.87 -14.87
C GLY A 117 -35.11 1.06 -14.80
N VAL A 118 -34.13 1.61 -14.11
CA VAL A 118 -32.87 0.94 -13.79
C VAL A 118 -32.65 0.94 -12.26
N LEU A 119 -32.18 -0.18 -11.75
CA LEU A 119 -31.79 -0.34 -10.36
C LEU A 119 -30.29 -0.39 -10.27
N LEU A 120 -29.68 0.39 -9.39
CA LEU A 120 -28.28 0.24 -9.02
C LEU A 120 -28.18 -0.97 -8.09
N LYS A 121 -27.63 -2.06 -8.62
CA LYS A 121 -27.40 -3.29 -7.86
C LYS A 121 -25.95 -3.36 -7.42
N SER A 122 -25.73 -3.61 -6.13
CA SER A 122 -24.42 -3.97 -5.62
C SER A 122 -24.22 -5.46 -5.82
N TYR A 123 -23.15 -5.84 -6.50
CA TYR A 123 -22.64 -7.19 -6.57
C TYR A 123 -21.50 -7.27 -5.55
N GLY A 124 -21.85 -7.32 -4.27
CA GLY A 124 -20.89 -7.49 -3.20
C GLY A 124 -20.28 -8.88 -3.21
N PRO A 125 -19.10 -9.07 -2.60
CA PRO A 125 -18.53 -10.38 -2.41
C PRO A 125 -19.49 -11.26 -1.61
N LYS A 126 -19.40 -12.57 -1.83
CA LYS A 126 -20.07 -13.52 -0.94
C LYS A 126 -19.59 -13.25 0.48
N SER A 127 -20.44 -13.47 1.47
CA SER A 127 -20.15 -13.18 2.89
C SER A 127 -18.90 -13.88 3.43
N ASP A 128 -18.46 -14.92 2.74
CA ASP A 128 -17.33 -15.79 3.06
C ASP A 128 -16.14 -15.64 2.08
N ALA A 129 -16.10 -14.56 1.29
CA ALA A 129 -14.98 -14.30 0.39
C ALA A 129 -13.68 -14.04 1.19
N PRO A 130 -12.54 -14.61 0.73
CA PRO A 130 -11.26 -14.32 1.35
C PRO A 130 -10.95 -12.81 1.22
N GLU A 131 -10.37 -12.25 2.26
CA GLU A 131 -9.97 -10.84 2.30
C GLU A 131 -8.46 -10.72 2.47
N ILE A 132 -7.86 -9.82 1.70
CA ILE A 132 -6.46 -9.43 1.81
C ILE A 132 -6.43 -7.99 2.28
N ARG A 133 -5.76 -7.71 3.39
CA ARG A 133 -5.50 -6.36 3.84
C ARG A 133 -4.03 -6.04 3.72
N LEU A 134 -3.75 -4.94 3.09
CA LEU A 134 -2.41 -4.39 2.96
C LEU A 134 -2.32 -3.08 3.72
N MET A 135 -1.20 -2.83 4.37
CA MET A 135 -0.87 -1.56 4.98
C MET A 135 0.57 -1.19 4.65
N VAL A 136 0.77 0.09 4.35
CA VAL A 136 2.10 0.70 4.22
C VAL A 136 2.15 1.92 5.12
N ARG A 137 3.22 2.02 5.90
CA ARG A 137 3.61 3.22 6.63
C ARG A 137 4.95 3.72 6.09
N ILE A 138 5.02 4.99 5.78
CA ILE A 138 6.25 5.71 5.37
C ILE A 138 6.26 7.04 6.11
N GLY A 139 7.08 7.14 7.14
CA GLY A 139 7.03 8.27 8.06
C GLY A 139 5.67 8.31 8.79
N GLU A 140 5.02 9.46 8.75
CA GLU A 140 3.69 9.65 9.34
C GLU A 140 2.55 9.22 8.40
N ARG A 141 2.85 8.99 7.14
CA ARG A 141 1.83 8.58 6.16
C ARG A 141 1.54 7.09 6.31
N VAL A 142 0.29 6.77 6.62
CA VAL A 142 -0.21 5.40 6.72
C VAL A 142 -1.33 5.20 5.73
N LYS A 143 -1.21 4.19 4.88
CA LYS A 143 -2.27 3.76 3.95
C LYS A 143 -2.64 2.31 4.22
N ARG A 144 -3.96 2.04 4.25
CA ARG A 144 -4.54 0.69 4.36
C ARG A 144 -5.47 0.46 3.20
N VAL A 145 -5.41 -0.74 2.62
CA VAL A 145 -6.27 -1.14 1.50
C VAL A 145 -6.77 -2.56 1.73
N SER A 146 -8.08 -2.76 1.61
CA SER A 146 -8.72 -4.07 1.65
C SER A 146 -9.05 -4.52 0.23
N LEU A 147 -8.54 -5.70 -0.15
CA LEU A 147 -8.72 -6.31 -1.46
C LEU A 147 -9.58 -7.57 -1.31
N VAL A 148 -10.79 -7.57 -1.86
CA VAL A 148 -11.69 -8.72 -1.89
C VAL A 148 -12.01 -9.10 -3.33
N GLU A 149 -12.52 -8.16 -4.11
CA GLU A 149 -12.87 -8.33 -5.53
C GLU A 149 -12.62 -7.03 -6.30
N ASP A 150 -12.44 -7.13 -7.62
CA ASP A 150 -12.42 -5.99 -8.56
C ASP A 150 -11.38 -4.91 -8.27
N TYR A 151 -10.25 -5.30 -7.74
CA TYR A 151 -9.11 -4.40 -7.55
C TYR A 151 -8.23 -4.34 -8.82
N PRO A 152 -7.51 -3.22 -9.03
CA PRO A 152 -6.53 -3.10 -10.11
C PRO A 152 -5.47 -4.21 -10.04
N GLU A 153 -5.06 -4.73 -11.21
CA GLU A 153 -4.06 -5.79 -11.32
C GLU A 153 -2.75 -5.43 -10.61
N ALA A 154 -2.31 -4.17 -10.72
CA ALA A 154 -1.12 -3.68 -10.05
C ALA A 154 -1.20 -3.85 -8.52
N LEU A 155 -2.37 -3.58 -7.92
CA LEU A 155 -2.57 -3.82 -6.48
C LEU A 155 -2.67 -5.31 -6.15
N GLY A 156 -3.23 -6.10 -7.07
CA GLY A 156 -3.38 -7.55 -6.91
C GLY A 156 -2.06 -8.32 -6.90
N SER A 157 -1.00 -7.75 -7.47
CA SER A 157 0.33 -8.35 -7.46
C SER A 157 1.08 -8.16 -6.14
N LEU A 158 0.78 -7.11 -5.37
CA LEU A 158 1.50 -6.73 -4.15
C LEU A 158 1.50 -7.82 -3.06
N PRO A 159 0.39 -8.51 -2.76
CA PRO A 159 0.40 -9.60 -1.78
C PRO A 159 1.43 -10.68 -2.10
N ALA A 160 1.58 -11.05 -3.38
CA ALA A 160 2.55 -12.05 -3.79
C ALA A 160 4.01 -11.59 -3.60
N LEU A 161 4.29 -10.29 -3.68
CA LEU A 161 5.60 -9.73 -3.37
C LEU A 161 5.92 -9.88 -1.88
N VAL A 162 4.97 -9.53 -1.01
CA VAL A 162 5.11 -9.69 0.45
C VAL A 162 5.28 -11.17 0.81
N ASP A 163 4.48 -12.07 0.22
CA ASP A 163 4.55 -13.51 0.47
C ASP A 163 5.91 -14.12 0.08
N ARG A 164 6.53 -13.64 -0.98
CA ARG A 164 7.89 -14.07 -1.36
C ARG A 164 8.94 -13.70 -0.34
N MET A 165 8.75 -12.58 0.37
CA MET A 165 9.66 -12.15 1.41
C MET A 165 9.39 -12.79 2.77
N GLY A 166 8.13 -12.98 3.15
CA GLY A 166 7.78 -13.38 4.50
C GLY A 166 6.56 -14.29 4.64
N GLY A 167 5.96 -14.76 3.54
CA GLY A 167 4.79 -15.62 3.58
C GLY A 167 5.10 -17.08 3.99
N PRO A 168 4.08 -17.94 4.12
CA PRO A 168 4.19 -19.28 4.69
C PRO A 168 5.24 -20.15 4.00
N ASN A 169 5.41 -20.06 2.68
CA ASN A 169 6.37 -20.86 1.93
C ASN A 169 7.84 -20.62 2.30
N VAL A 170 8.14 -19.51 2.94
CA VAL A 170 9.50 -19.15 3.39
C VAL A 170 9.84 -19.86 4.69
N TRP A 171 8.84 -20.32 5.43
CA TRP A 171 8.97 -20.91 6.76
C TRP A 171 8.87 -22.45 6.74
N VAL A 172 8.34 -23.03 5.67
CA VAL A 172 8.19 -24.47 5.46
C VAL A 172 9.58 -25.08 5.22
N GLY A 173 10.27 -25.45 6.26
CA GLY A 173 11.61 -26.09 6.18
C GLY A 173 12.44 -25.92 7.45
N ARG A 174 11.99 -25.11 8.40
CA ARG A 174 12.70 -24.90 9.67
C ARG A 174 12.08 -25.63 10.87
N SER A 175 10.92 -26.29 10.69
CA SER A 175 10.22 -27.02 11.75
C SER A 175 10.58 -28.52 11.86
N SER A 176 11.60 -29.01 11.14
CA SER A 176 12.05 -30.40 11.23
C SER A 176 13.32 -30.56 12.05
N GLY A 177 13.45 -29.81 13.12
CA GLY A 177 14.57 -29.89 14.06
C GLY A 177 14.09 -30.02 15.50
N TRP A 178 13.44 -31.15 15.83
CA TRP A 178 13.29 -31.67 17.20
C TRP A 178 13.54 -33.16 17.21
#